data_3ffaa1fe52aa8b2e455cc5e41cec3526
#
_entry.id   3ffaa1fe52aa8b2e455cc5e41cec3526
#
_cell.length_a   1.000
_cell.length_b   1.000
_cell.length_c   1.000
_cell.angle_alpha   90.00
_cell.angle_beta   90.00
_cell.angle_gamma   90.00
#
_symmetry.space_group_name_H-M   'P 1'
#
loop_
_entity.id
_entity.type
_entity.pdbx_description
1 polymer ?
#
loop_
_entity_poly.entity_id
_entity_poly.type
_entity_poly.pdbx_seq_one_letter_code
_entity_poly.pdbx_strand_id
1 'polypeptide(L)'
;MAIVTGQSESKVLENVVIPPRPEVLIQVSNELKQTDPDVRVIGDAIAKDVSIAAGVLQIVNSAAYKREKTIESIHQAVMLLGLHRVYAVVRSVALRNMVADSYQLEAFWETASDVAHTCMAVASTLEMHDDLDHAYLLGLFHMAGVPVMMHNFDDYGRVKATADCSGWDVVVDEEIASYGTSHIAIGARLAEKWHLPEMVAEAIYLQYTPEQLFNDEVTPEKVTDMVCVLKVARQVVMRTSETLVTEHDWEKVAEPVAEHLHLTEDSLEQLVESLANR
;
A
#
# COMPACT_ATOMS: atom_id res chain seq x y z
N MET A 1 -9.07 16.42 -2.63
CA MET A 1 -10.10 16.47 -3.72
C MET A 1 -10.88 15.17 -3.65
N ALA A 2 -12.20 15.15 -3.70
CA ALA A 2 -12.93 13.87 -3.67
C ALA A 2 -12.57 13.08 -4.93
N ILE A 3 -12.19 11.80 -4.77
CA ILE A 3 -11.93 10.91 -5.91
C ILE A 3 -13.17 10.89 -6.79
N VAL A 4 -13.05 11.39 -8.02
CA VAL A 4 -14.19 11.51 -8.95
C VAL A 4 -14.41 10.16 -9.61
N THR A 5 -15.13 9.28 -8.93
CA THR A 5 -15.66 8.04 -9.52
C THR A 5 -16.86 8.36 -10.39
N GLY A 6 -17.04 7.62 -11.49
CA GLY A 6 -18.22 7.78 -12.34
C GLY A 6 -19.53 7.51 -11.55
N GLN A 7 -20.65 8.13 -11.96
CA GLN A 7 -21.94 7.97 -11.22
C GLN A 7 -22.38 6.49 -11.06
N SER A 8 -22.01 5.63 -12.00
CA SER A 8 -22.29 4.19 -11.93
C SER A 8 -21.44 3.50 -10.86
N GLU A 9 -20.16 3.80 -10.82
CA GLU A 9 -19.20 3.25 -9.88
C GLU A 9 -19.50 3.71 -8.44
N SER A 10 -19.86 4.99 -8.24
CA SER A 10 -20.28 5.52 -6.94
C SER A 10 -21.42 4.70 -6.32
N LYS A 11 -22.42 4.27 -7.13
CA LYS A 11 -23.53 3.43 -6.63
C LYS A 11 -23.12 2.03 -6.24
N VAL A 12 -22.14 1.45 -6.95
CA VAL A 12 -21.60 0.13 -6.60
C VAL A 12 -20.79 0.22 -5.31
N LEU A 13 -19.96 1.24 -5.17
CA LEU A 13 -19.16 1.50 -3.97
C LEU A 13 -20.00 1.71 -2.70
N GLU A 14 -21.24 2.21 -2.82
CA GLU A 14 -22.18 2.31 -1.70
C GLU A 14 -22.62 0.94 -1.17
N ASN A 15 -22.65 -0.08 -2.02
CA ASN A 15 -23.07 -1.44 -1.66
C ASN A 15 -21.91 -2.36 -1.27
N VAL A 16 -20.68 -1.98 -1.56
CA VAL A 16 -19.48 -2.76 -1.16
C VAL A 16 -19.28 -2.65 0.35
N VAL A 17 -19.17 -3.79 1.00
CA VAL A 17 -18.87 -3.86 2.44
C VAL A 17 -17.39 -3.53 2.65
N ILE A 18 -17.10 -2.26 2.87
CA ILE A 18 -15.78 -1.83 3.30
C ILE A 18 -15.68 -2.01 4.82
N PRO A 19 -14.68 -2.77 5.32
CA PRO A 19 -14.51 -3.03 6.74
C PRO A 19 -14.56 -1.73 7.59
N PRO A 20 -15.25 -1.74 8.74
CA PRO A 20 -15.25 -0.59 9.64
C PRO A 20 -13.85 -0.40 10.23
N ARG A 21 -13.52 0.82 10.60
CA ARG A 21 -12.26 1.11 11.27
C ARG A 21 -12.24 0.52 12.68
N PRO A 22 -11.29 -0.38 13.02
CA PRO A 22 -11.21 -0.99 14.35
C PRO A 22 -10.97 0.01 15.48
N GLU A 23 -11.43 -0.33 16.68
CA GLU A 23 -11.29 0.52 17.87
C GLU A 23 -9.83 0.84 18.21
N VAL A 24 -8.92 -0.13 18.06
CA VAL A 24 -7.48 0.09 18.26
C VAL A 24 -6.93 1.19 17.36
N LEU A 25 -7.39 1.28 16.11
CA LEU A 25 -6.98 2.35 15.20
C LEU A 25 -7.51 3.72 15.64
N ILE A 26 -8.68 3.76 16.26
CA ILE A 26 -9.26 4.99 16.80
C ILE A 26 -8.42 5.46 17.99
N GLN A 27 -8.08 4.54 18.92
CA GLN A 27 -7.27 4.84 20.10
C GLN A 27 -5.86 5.32 19.72
N VAL A 28 -5.17 4.59 18.84
CA VAL A 28 -3.83 4.97 18.36
C VAL A 28 -3.88 6.31 17.63
N SER A 29 -4.87 6.55 16.76
CA SER A 29 -5.02 7.82 16.05
C SER A 29 -5.28 9.01 16.99
N ASN A 30 -6.05 8.80 18.05
CA ASN A 30 -6.34 9.85 19.01
C ASN A 30 -5.08 10.20 19.81
N GLU A 31 -4.27 9.21 20.17
CA GLU A 31 -3.01 9.45 20.86
C GLU A 31 -2.00 10.18 19.96
N LEU A 32 -1.89 9.78 18.69
CA LEU A 32 -1.01 10.46 17.72
C LEU A 32 -1.35 11.92 17.44
N LYS A 33 -2.58 12.36 17.75
CA LYS A 33 -3.02 13.76 17.62
C LYS A 33 -2.69 14.62 18.84
N GLN A 34 -2.20 14.01 19.93
CA GLN A 34 -1.77 14.77 21.10
C GLN A 34 -0.51 15.58 20.79
N THR A 35 -0.30 16.66 21.53
CA THR A 35 0.91 17.50 21.39
C THR A 35 2.18 16.72 21.75
N ASP A 36 2.08 15.75 22.65
CA ASP A 36 3.18 14.88 23.10
C ASP A 36 2.65 13.44 23.22
N PRO A 37 2.64 12.68 22.10
CA PRO A 37 2.10 11.31 22.06
C PRO A 37 2.91 10.36 22.95
N ASP A 38 2.26 9.62 23.84
CA ASP A 38 2.92 8.62 24.69
C ASP A 38 2.98 7.25 23.97
N VAL A 39 4.21 6.82 23.67
CA VAL A 39 4.52 5.51 23.09
C VAL A 39 3.94 4.35 23.90
N ARG A 40 3.85 4.50 25.24
CA ARG A 40 3.29 3.47 26.13
C ARG A 40 1.79 3.34 25.95
N VAL A 41 1.07 4.44 25.83
CA VAL A 41 -0.39 4.45 25.59
C VAL A 41 -0.70 3.76 24.25
N ILE A 42 0.09 4.04 23.21
CA ILE A 42 -0.03 3.38 21.92
C ILE A 42 0.27 1.87 22.03
N GLY A 43 1.34 1.50 22.70
CA GLY A 43 1.69 0.11 22.96
C GLY A 43 0.61 -0.65 23.71
N ASP A 44 0.05 -0.05 24.76
CA ASP A 44 -1.05 -0.62 25.54
C ASP A 44 -2.35 -0.77 24.75
N ALA A 45 -2.66 0.20 23.88
CA ALA A 45 -3.82 0.11 23.00
C ALA A 45 -3.69 -1.06 22.02
N ILE A 46 -2.52 -1.25 21.41
CA ILE A 46 -2.24 -2.37 20.50
C ILE A 46 -2.26 -3.70 21.26
N ALA A 47 -1.64 -3.77 22.44
CA ALA A 47 -1.53 -4.99 23.22
C ALA A 47 -2.88 -5.53 23.73
N LYS A 48 -3.93 -4.70 23.83
CA LYS A 48 -5.30 -5.11 24.19
C LYS A 48 -5.94 -6.01 23.13
N ASP A 49 -5.59 -5.86 21.86
CA ASP A 49 -6.07 -6.71 20.78
C ASP A 49 -4.99 -7.76 20.44
N VAL A 50 -5.22 -8.99 20.92
CA VAL A 50 -4.26 -10.10 20.77
C VAL A 50 -3.94 -10.40 19.31
N SER A 51 -4.94 -10.32 18.42
CA SER A 51 -4.77 -10.57 16.97
C SER A 51 -3.88 -9.51 16.32
N ILE A 52 -4.15 -8.24 16.64
CA ILE A 52 -3.35 -7.13 16.10
C ILE A 52 -1.95 -7.15 16.69
N ALA A 53 -1.82 -7.39 17.98
CA ALA A 53 -0.51 -7.50 18.64
C ALA A 53 0.36 -8.60 18.02
N ALA A 54 -0.22 -9.79 17.79
CA ALA A 54 0.48 -10.90 17.15
C ALA A 54 0.90 -10.54 15.71
N GLY A 55 0.02 -9.93 14.92
CA GLY A 55 0.33 -9.50 13.57
C GLY A 55 1.41 -8.42 13.51
N VAL A 56 1.39 -7.44 14.41
CA VAL A 56 2.45 -6.43 14.53
C VAL A 56 3.79 -7.08 14.85
N LEU A 57 3.84 -8.01 15.80
CA LEU A 57 5.06 -8.74 16.13
C LEU A 57 5.55 -9.61 14.97
N GLN A 58 4.66 -10.23 14.21
CA GLN A 58 5.00 -10.98 13.00
C GLN A 58 5.67 -10.09 11.97
N ILE A 59 5.11 -8.91 11.69
CA ILE A 59 5.65 -7.97 10.72
C ILE A 59 7.05 -7.48 11.14
N VAL A 60 7.22 -7.00 12.37
CA VAL A 60 8.53 -6.47 12.83
C VAL A 60 9.61 -7.52 12.94
N ASN A 61 9.24 -8.80 13.00
CA ASN A 61 10.18 -9.94 13.01
C ASN A 61 10.34 -10.58 11.64
N SER A 62 9.69 -10.06 10.60
CA SER A 62 9.86 -10.55 9.23
C SER A 62 11.25 -10.24 8.67
N ALA A 63 11.61 -10.92 7.58
CA ALA A 63 12.89 -10.73 6.91
C ALA A 63 13.11 -9.28 6.42
N ALA A 64 12.03 -8.54 6.14
CA ALA A 64 12.07 -7.14 5.72
C ALA A 64 12.79 -6.23 6.72
N TYR A 65 12.73 -6.54 8.03
CA TYR A 65 13.42 -5.77 9.07
C TYR A 65 14.86 -6.25 9.36
N LYS A 66 15.33 -7.36 8.74
CA LYS A 66 16.72 -7.88 8.78
C LYS A 66 17.37 -7.81 10.19
N ARG A 67 16.73 -8.38 11.21
CA ARG A 67 17.20 -8.28 12.60
C ARG A 67 17.83 -9.56 13.12
N GLU A 68 18.86 -9.41 13.95
CA GLU A 68 19.51 -10.54 14.66
C GLU A 68 18.73 -11.00 15.89
N LYS A 69 17.95 -10.09 16.50
CA LYS A 69 17.18 -10.38 17.73
C LYS A 69 15.69 -10.19 17.49
N THR A 70 14.93 -11.19 17.92
CA THR A 70 13.46 -11.17 17.89
C THR A 70 12.91 -10.10 18.84
N ILE A 71 11.90 -9.37 18.37
CA ILE A 71 11.11 -8.43 19.17
C ILE A 71 9.96 -9.23 19.81
N GLU A 72 9.90 -9.23 21.12
CA GLU A 72 8.89 -9.98 21.90
C GLU A 72 7.85 -9.08 22.58
N SER A 73 8.05 -7.76 22.53
CA SER A 73 7.19 -6.77 23.18
C SER A 73 6.61 -5.79 22.18
N ILE A 74 5.30 -5.51 22.28
CA ILE A 74 4.64 -4.48 21.50
C ILE A 74 5.27 -3.10 21.75
N HIS A 75 5.64 -2.78 22.98
CA HIS A 75 6.30 -1.50 23.26
C HIS A 75 7.66 -1.38 22.55
N GLN A 76 8.42 -2.48 22.46
CA GLN A 76 9.66 -2.51 21.66
C GLN A 76 9.35 -2.34 20.16
N ALA A 77 8.27 -2.97 19.65
CA ALA A 77 7.84 -2.82 18.29
C ALA A 77 7.45 -1.36 17.97
N VAL A 78 6.71 -0.71 18.87
CA VAL A 78 6.34 0.71 18.72
C VAL A 78 7.58 1.62 18.70
N MET A 79 8.52 1.39 19.61
CA MET A 79 9.78 2.16 19.64
C MET A 79 10.62 1.94 18.38
N LEU A 80 10.62 0.72 17.85
CA LEU A 80 11.34 0.38 16.63
C LEU A 80 10.76 1.05 15.38
N LEU A 81 9.44 0.96 15.23
CA LEU A 81 8.73 1.49 14.08
C LEU A 81 8.62 3.00 14.10
N GLY A 82 8.58 3.58 15.30
CA GLY A 82 8.20 4.96 15.50
C GLY A 82 6.67 5.16 15.38
N LEU A 83 6.22 6.33 15.80
CA LEU A 83 4.80 6.63 15.99
C LEU A 83 3.98 6.53 14.70
N HIS A 84 4.50 7.04 13.58
CA HIS A 84 3.76 7.05 12.31
C HIS A 84 3.71 5.68 11.64
N ARG A 85 4.83 4.95 11.61
CA ARG A 85 4.88 3.63 10.97
C ARG A 85 4.14 2.56 11.75
N VAL A 86 4.17 2.61 13.09
CA VAL A 86 3.37 1.66 13.87
C VAL A 86 1.89 1.77 13.54
N TYR A 87 1.40 2.97 13.28
CA TYR A 87 0.02 3.17 12.90
C TYR A 87 -0.30 2.59 11.51
N ALA A 88 0.62 2.74 10.54
CA ALA A 88 0.49 2.10 9.22
C ALA A 88 0.46 0.56 9.33
N VAL A 89 1.37 -0.01 10.12
CA VAL A 89 1.43 -1.46 10.38
C VAL A 89 0.16 -1.96 11.08
N VAL A 90 -0.33 -1.27 12.10
CA VAL A 90 -1.58 -1.63 12.78
C VAL A 90 -2.78 -1.60 11.84
N ARG A 91 -2.85 -0.62 10.93
CA ARG A 91 -3.89 -0.57 9.88
C ARG A 91 -3.82 -1.79 8.95
N SER A 92 -2.63 -2.15 8.49
CA SER A 92 -2.44 -3.32 7.61
C SER A 92 -2.85 -4.62 8.30
N VAL A 93 -2.40 -4.83 9.54
CA VAL A 93 -2.78 -6.00 10.35
C VAL A 93 -4.28 -6.05 10.59
N ALA A 94 -4.88 -4.89 10.91
CA ALA A 94 -6.33 -4.79 11.10
C ALA A 94 -7.11 -5.19 9.83
N LEU A 95 -6.67 -4.71 8.67
CA LEU A 95 -7.28 -5.09 7.39
C LEU A 95 -7.12 -6.59 7.14
N ARG A 96 -5.90 -7.11 7.30
CA ARG A 96 -5.62 -8.55 7.17
C ARG A 96 -6.55 -9.40 8.02
N ASN A 97 -6.73 -9.04 9.29
CA ASN A 97 -7.58 -9.79 10.23
C ASN A 97 -9.07 -9.74 9.86
N MET A 98 -9.52 -8.68 9.20
CA MET A 98 -10.94 -8.51 8.82
C MET A 98 -11.33 -9.28 7.55
N VAL A 99 -10.35 -9.54 6.67
CA VAL A 99 -10.55 -10.23 5.39
C VAL A 99 -9.94 -11.65 5.40
N ALA A 100 -9.57 -12.14 6.57
CA ALA A 100 -8.65 -13.27 6.80
C ALA A 100 -9.26 -14.66 6.62
N ASP A 101 -10.12 -14.90 5.65
CA ASP A 101 -10.59 -16.28 5.36
C ASP A 101 -9.73 -17.02 4.31
N SER A 102 -8.55 -16.53 3.94
CA SER A 102 -7.75 -17.26 2.97
C SER A 102 -6.23 -17.23 3.26
N TYR A 103 -5.65 -18.40 3.49
CA TYR A 103 -4.22 -18.72 3.31
C TYR A 103 -3.65 -18.21 1.96
N GLN A 104 -4.52 -17.90 1.00
CA GLN A 104 -4.17 -17.37 -0.33
C GLN A 104 -3.64 -15.93 -0.30
N LEU A 105 -3.73 -15.23 0.83
CA LEU A 105 -3.30 -13.83 0.96
C LEU A 105 -2.01 -13.65 1.78
N GLU A 106 -1.36 -14.72 2.24
CA GLU A 106 -0.14 -14.58 3.04
C GLU A 106 1.00 -13.96 2.22
N ALA A 107 1.31 -14.55 1.06
CA ALA A 107 2.29 -14.01 0.13
C ALA A 107 1.94 -12.59 -0.35
N PHE A 108 0.65 -12.29 -0.52
CA PHE A 108 0.16 -10.96 -0.85
C PHE A 108 0.56 -9.92 0.22
N TRP A 109 0.37 -10.25 1.51
CA TRP A 109 0.73 -9.34 2.59
C TRP A 109 2.24 -9.19 2.78
N GLU A 110 3.00 -10.25 2.53
CA GLU A 110 4.46 -10.20 2.51
C GLU A 110 4.95 -9.27 1.39
N THR A 111 4.44 -9.45 0.17
CA THR A 111 4.75 -8.55 -0.97
C THR A 111 4.39 -7.10 -0.66
N ALA A 112 3.22 -6.83 -0.07
CA ALA A 112 2.83 -5.47 0.30
C ALA A 112 3.81 -4.84 1.32
N SER A 113 4.32 -5.65 2.27
CA SER A 113 5.33 -5.21 3.23
C SER A 113 6.67 -4.90 2.54
N ASP A 114 7.11 -5.75 1.61
CA ASP A 114 8.35 -5.53 0.86
C ASP A 114 8.26 -4.28 -0.02
N VAL A 115 7.14 -4.09 -0.71
CA VAL A 115 6.87 -2.87 -1.49
C VAL A 115 6.88 -1.63 -0.58
N ALA A 116 6.31 -1.70 0.63
CA ALA A 116 6.31 -0.57 1.57
C ALA A 116 7.73 -0.16 1.98
N HIS A 117 8.58 -1.12 2.33
CA HIS A 117 9.97 -0.84 2.69
C HIS A 117 10.76 -0.31 1.51
N THR A 118 10.51 -0.85 0.33
CA THR A 118 11.16 -0.43 -0.91
C THR A 118 10.71 0.97 -1.33
N CYS A 119 9.42 1.32 -1.21
CA CYS A 119 8.93 2.68 -1.43
C CYS A 119 9.67 3.69 -0.56
N MET A 120 9.84 3.38 0.73
CA MET A 120 10.60 4.24 1.64
C MET A 120 12.08 4.35 1.23
N ALA A 121 12.70 3.25 0.78
CA ALA A 121 14.08 3.24 0.32
C ALA A 121 14.25 4.06 -0.98
N VAL A 122 13.33 3.93 -1.93
CA VAL A 122 13.28 4.74 -3.16
C VAL A 122 13.14 6.23 -2.82
N ALA A 123 12.13 6.59 -2.02
CA ALA A 123 11.90 7.98 -1.62
C ALA A 123 13.12 8.58 -0.88
N SER A 124 13.78 7.79 -0.02
CA SER A 124 15.00 8.21 0.66
C SER A 124 16.17 8.44 -0.32
N THR A 125 16.30 7.58 -1.33
CA THR A 125 17.37 7.70 -2.35
C THR A 125 17.13 8.90 -3.28
N LEU A 126 15.86 9.25 -3.50
CA LEU A 126 15.42 10.44 -4.26
C LEU A 126 15.37 11.72 -3.39
N GLU A 127 15.89 11.68 -2.17
CA GLU A 127 15.93 12.80 -1.21
C GLU A 127 14.55 13.35 -0.81
N MET A 128 13.46 12.57 -0.96
CA MET A 128 12.09 12.91 -0.57
C MET A 128 11.87 12.69 0.94
N HIS A 129 12.70 13.30 1.79
CA HIS A 129 12.77 12.98 3.22
C HIS A 129 11.49 13.28 4.01
N ASP A 130 10.71 14.28 3.58
CA ASP A 130 9.46 14.66 4.23
C ASP A 130 8.31 13.69 3.94
N ASP A 131 8.43 12.85 2.91
CA ASP A 131 7.37 11.97 2.43
C ASP A 131 7.66 10.46 2.66
N LEU A 132 8.70 10.10 3.43
CA LEU A 132 9.09 8.71 3.68
C LEU A 132 7.96 7.86 4.31
N ASP A 133 7.24 8.42 5.27
CA ASP A 133 6.13 7.73 5.92
C ASP A 133 4.92 7.61 4.99
N HIS A 134 4.69 8.56 4.09
CA HIS A 134 3.65 8.49 3.06
C HIS A 134 4.00 7.42 2.02
N ALA A 135 5.25 7.36 1.57
CA ALA A 135 5.74 6.33 0.65
C ALA A 135 5.60 4.92 1.25
N TYR A 136 5.99 4.75 2.52
CA TYR A 136 5.79 3.49 3.24
C TYR A 136 4.30 3.10 3.30
N LEU A 137 3.44 4.05 3.68
CA LEU A 137 2.00 3.82 3.81
C LEU A 137 1.36 3.49 2.46
N LEU A 138 1.76 4.19 1.39
CA LEU A 138 1.31 3.90 0.03
C LEU A 138 1.70 2.48 -0.38
N GLY A 139 2.98 2.11 -0.22
CA GLY A 139 3.46 0.76 -0.53
C GLY A 139 2.69 -0.33 0.21
N LEU A 140 2.32 -0.08 1.47
CA LEU A 140 1.57 -1.04 2.28
C LEU A 140 0.10 -1.19 1.85
N PHE A 141 -0.51 -0.14 1.32
CA PHE A 141 -1.94 -0.09 1.02
C PHE A 141 -2.29 -0.05 -0.47
N HIS A 142 -1.30 0.02 -1.39
CA HIS A 142 -1.54 0.18 -2.82
C HIS A 142 -2.46 -0.88 -3.43
N MET A 143 -2.47 -2.08 -2.88
CA MET A 143 -3.32 -3.20 -3.31
C MET A 143 -4.40 -3.57 -2.27
N ALA A 144 -4.66 -2.73 -1.27
CA ALA A 144 -5.59 -3.04 -0.18
C ALA A 144 -7.05 -3.29 -0.63
N GLY A 145 -7.40 -2.88 -1.83
CA GLY A 145 -8.71 -3.19 -2.42
C GLY A 145 -8.88 -4.65 -2.82
N VAL A 146 -7.81 -5.37 -3.17
CA VAL A 146 -7.87 -6.78 -3.60
C VAL A 146 -8.52 -7.68 -2.55
N PRO A 147 -8.06 -7.72 -1.29
CA PRO A 147 -8.72 -8.51 -0.26
C PRO A 147 -10.17 -8.07 0.02
N VAL A 148 -10.50 -6.81 -0.17
CA VAL A 148 -11.88 -6.32 -0.02
C VAL A 148 -12.75 -6.79 -1.21
N MET A 149 -12.21 -6.80 -2.44
CA MET A 149 -12.88 -7.41 -3.60
C MET A 149 -13.14 -8.90 -3.36
N MET A 150 -12.14 -9.65 -2.89
CA MET A 150 -12.30 -11.07 -2.55
C MET A 150 -13.37 -11.33 -1.47
N HIS A 151 -13.51 -10.42 -0.52
CA HIS A 151 -14.53 -10.51 0.53
C HIS A 151 -15.95 -10.23 0.02
N ASN A 152 -16.10 -9.37 -0.98
CA ASN A 152 -17.41 -8.94 -1.49
C ASN A 152 -17.90 -9.74 -2.70
N PHE A 153 -16.99 -10.39 -3.44
CA PHE A 153 -17.30 -11.08 -4.70
C PHE A 153 -16.73 -12.50 -4.69
N ASP A 154 -17.59 -13.49 -4.54
CA ASP A 154 -17.21 -14.91 -4.37
C ASP A 154 -16.36 -15.46 -5.54
N ASP A 155 -16.55 -14.94 -6.75
CA ASP A 155 -15.83 -15.36 -7.96
C ASP A 155 -14.56 -14.55 -8.28
N TYR A 156 -14.22 -13.57 -7.42
CA TYR A 156 -13.07 -12.68 -7.65
C TYR A 156 -11.72 -13.43 -7.68
N GLY A 157 -11.62 -14.59 -7.06
CA GLY A 157 -10.42 -15.44 -7.14
C GLY A 157 -9.98 -15.76 -8.56
N ARG A 158 -10.89 -15.76 -9.53
CA ARG A 158 -10.58 -15.95 -10.95
C ARG A 158 -9.87 -14.73 -11.54
N VAL A 159 -10.32 -13.51 -11.23
CA VAL A 159 -9.68 -12.26 -11.67
C VAL A 159 -8.29 -12.15 -11.05
N LYS A 160 -8.18 -12.48 -9.75
CA LYS A 160 -6.88 -12.54 -9.07
C LYS A 160 -5.91 -13.49 -9.76
N ALA A 161 -6.35 -14.69 -10.14
CA ALA A 161 -5.50 -15.64 -10.85
C ALA A 161 -5.06 -15.12 -12.22
N THR A 162 -5.89 -14.37 -12.94
CA THR A 162 -5.52 -13.68 -14.17
C THR A 162 -4.48 -12.59 -13.89
N ALA A 163 -4.69 -11.77 -12.87
CA ALA A 163 -3.76 -10.72 -12.48
C ALA A 163 -2.39 -11.26 -12.05
N ASP A 164 -2.36 -12.37 -11.31
CA ASP A 164 -1.14 -13.05 -10.89
C ASP A 164 -0.31 -13.55 -12.10
N CYS A 165 -0.95 -13.80 -13.25
CA CYS A 165 -0.29 -14.27 -14.48
C CYS A 165 0.04 -13.15 -15.47
N SER A 166 -0.75 -12.08 -15.51
CA SER A 166 -0.72 -11.08 -16.59
C SER A 166 -0.46 -9.65 -16.11
N GLY A 167 -0.46 -9.42 -14.80
CA GLY A 167 -0.35 -8.09 -14.19
C GLY A 167 -1.69 -7.52 -13.73
N TRP A 168 -1.64 -6.66 -12.72
CA TRP A 168 -2.82 -6.06 -12.10
C TRP A 168 -3.41 -4.91 -12.93
N ASP A 169 -2.60 -4.26 -13.77
CA ASP A 169 -3.05 -3.20 -14.68
C ASP A 169 -4.04 -3.71 -15.73
N VAL A 170 -3.85 -4.95 -16.21
CA VAL A 170 -4.68 -5.51 -17.29
C VAL A 170 -6.06 -5.98 -16.83
N VAL A 171 -6.28 -6.20 -15.53
CA VAL A 171 -7.56 -6.68 -15.01
C VAL A 171 -8.51 -5.56 -14.59
N VAL A 172 -8.07 -4.31 -14.53
CA VAL A 172 -8.90 -3.17 -14.08
C VAL A 172 -10.18 -3.03 -14.92
N ASP A 173 -10.06 -3.12 -16.25
CA ASP A 173 -11.21 -3.03 -17.14
C ASP A 173 -12.17 -4.23 -16.99
N GLU A 174 -11.64 -5.44 -16.77
CA GLU A 174 -12.44 -6.63 -16.48
C GLU A 174 -13.19 -6.50 -15.16
N GLU A 175 -12.57 -5.95 -14.13
CA GLU A 175 -13.20 -5.66 -12.83
C GLU A 175 -14.37 -4.69 -13.00
N ILE A 176 -14.14 -3.57 -13.70
CA ILE A 176 -15.17 -2.55 -13.94
C ILE A 176 -16.34 -3.17 -14.74
N ALA A 177 -16.04 -3.97 -15.76
CA ALA A 177 -17.06 -4.63 -16.57
C ALA A 177 -17.86 -5.67 -15.78
N SER A 178 -17.22 -6.46 -14.91
CA SER A 178 -17.82 -7.56 -14.18
C SER A 178 -18.52 -7.14 -12.89
N TYR A 179 -17.90 -6.20 -12.15
CA TYR A 179 -18.34 -5.81 -10.80
C TYR A 179 -18.80 -4.35 -10.71
N GLY A 180 -18.62 -3.56 -11.77
CA GLY A 180 -18.96 -2.13 -11.80
C GLY A 180 -18.00 -1.25 -10.99
N THR A 181 -16.90 -1.80 -10.50
CA THR A 181 -15.82 -1.13 -9.74
C THR A 181 -14.53 -1.91 -9.88
N SER A 182 -13.43 -1.40 -9.31
CA SER A 182 -12.11 -2.01 -9.38
C SER A 182 -11.43 -2.07 -8.02
N HIS A 183 -10.38 -2.90 -7.90
CA HIS A 183 -9.58 -2.97 -6.68
C HIS A 183 -8.93 -1.62 -6.32
N ILE A 184 -8.55 -0.81 -7.32
CA ILE A 184 -7.99 0.52 -7.06
C ILE A 184 -9.04 1.47 -6.50
N ALA A 185 -10.26 1.48 -7.04
CA ALA A 185 -11.35 2.32 -6.54
C ALA A 185 -11.77 1.93 -5.12
N ILE A 186 -11.90 0.63 -4.86
CA ILE A 186 -12.19 0.12 -3.51
C ILE A 186 -11.04 0.39 -2.54
N GLY A 187 -9.78 0.23 -2.97
CA GLY A 187 -8.60 0.54 -2.17
C GLY A 187 -8.54 2.01 -1.76
N ALA A 188 -8.79 2.90 -2.70
CA ALA A 188 -8.86 4.33 -2.44
C ALA A 188 -10.02 4.68 -1.49
N ARG A 189 -11.20 4.07 -1.69
CA ARG A 189 -12.36 4.27 -0.80
C ARG A 189 -12.11 3.74 0.62
N LEU A 190 -11.39 2.62 0.75
CA LEU A 190 -10.93 2.12 2.05
C LEU A 190 -9.97 3.11 2.70
N ALA A 191 -9.02 3.65 1.94
CA ALA A 191 -8.05 4.64 2.42
C ALA A 191 -8.76 5.88 2.97
N GLU A 192 -9.74 6.44 2.25
CA GLU A 192 -10.57 7.54 2.73
C GLU A 192 -11.32 7.19 4.02
N LYS A 193 -12.02 6.05 4.05
CA LYS A 193 -12.81 5.60 5.20
C LYS A 193 -11.96 5.37 6.45
N TRP A 194 -10.73 4.95 6.27
CA TRP A 194 -9.78 4.73 7.36
C TRP A 194 -8.91 5.96 7.65
N HIS A 195 -9.20 7.10 7.03
CA HIS A 195 -8.51 8.37 7.19
C HIS A 195 -7.00 8.28 6.93
N LEU A 196 -6.62 7.60 5.84
CA LEU A 196 -5.28 7.72 5.29
C LEU A 196 -5.08 9.16 4.72
N PRO A 197 -3.83 9.63 4.58
CA PRO A 197 -3.59 10.89 3.89
C PRO A 197 -4.24 10.91 2.50
N GLU A 198 -4.85 12.04 2.13
CA GLU A 198 -5.56 12.21 0.85
C GLU A 198 -4.67 11.84 -0.33
N MET A 199 -3.41 12.29 -0.32
CA MET A 199 -2.40 11.96 -1.32
C MET A 199 -2.21 10.44 -1.50
N VAL A 200 -2.25 9.66 -0.42
CA VAL A 200 -2.13 8.18 -0.49
C VAL A 200 -3.37 7.58 -1.15
N ALA A 201 -4.56 8.05 -0.82
CA ALA A 201 -5.80 7.58 -1.43
C ALA A 201 -5.85 7.90 -2.93
N GLU A 202 -5.44 9.11 -3.32
CA GLU A 202 -5.35 9.53 -4.73
C GLU A 202 -4.29 8.71 -5.49
N ALA A 203 -3.11 8.48 -4.91
CA ALA A 203 -2.07 7.66 -5.52
C ALA A 203 -2.53 6.20 -5.73
N ILE A 204 -3.28 5.63 -4.77
CA ILE A 204 -3.88 4.30 -4.94
C ILE A 204 -4.86 4.28 -6.12
N TYR A 205 -5.68 5.32 -6.28
CA TYR A 205 -6.66 5.39 -7.36
C TYR A 205 -6.02 5.56 -8.72
N LEU A 206 -4.97 6.40 -8.81
CA LEU A 206 -4.34 6.78 -10.08
C LEU A 206 -3.20 5.86 -10.53
N GLN A 207 -2.84 4.86 -9.75
CA GLN A 207 -1.63 4.06 -10.02
C GLN A 207 -1.58 3.36 -11.38
N TYR A 208 -2.73 3.17 -12.07
CA TYR A 208 -2.79 2.56 -13.40
C TYR A 208 -3.37 3.49 -14.48
N THR A 209 -3.33 4.80 -14.26
CA THR A 209 -3.84 5.81 -15.21
C THR A 209 -2.73 6.79 -15.61
N PRO A 210 -1.74 6.36 -16.42
CA PRO A 210 -0.59 7.19 -16.78
C PRO A 210 -0.98 8.49 -17.48
N GLU A 211 -2.08 8.52 -18.26
CA GLU A 211 -2.55 9.72 -18.93
C GLU A 211 -2.95 10.82 -17.94
N GLN A 212 -3.59 10.44 -16.81
CA GLN A 212 -3.96 11.39 -15.77
C GLN A 212 -2.77 11.82 -14.92
N LEU A 213 -1.82 10.92 -14.69
CA LEU A 213 -0.63 11.20 -13.88
C LEU A 213 0.33 12.16 -14.57
N PHE A 214 0.62 11.95 -15.86
CA PHE A 214 1.70 12.66 -16.55
C PHE A 214 1.22 13.75 -17.51
N ASN A 215 -0.06 13.76 -17.93
CA ASN A 215 -0.58 14.69 -18.91
C ASN A 215 -1.68 15.60 -18.36
N ASP A 216 -2.15 15.40 -17.13
CA ASP A 216 -3.21 16.19 -16.52
C ASP A 216 -2.63 17.23 -15.55
N GLU A 217 -2.81 18.52 -15.86
CA GLU A 217 -2.39 19.63 -14.98
C GLU A 217 -3.18 19.68 -13.65
N VAL A 218 -4.22 18.86 -13.50
CA VAL A 218 -5.07 18.82 -12.29
C VAL A 218 -4.51 17.91 -11.22
N THR A 219 -3.74 16.87 -11.58
CA THR A 219 -3.13 15.95 -10.61
C THR A 219 -2.01 16.66 -9.84
N PRO A 220 -2.08 16.71 -8.50
CA PRO A 220 -1.02 17.33 -7.71
C PRO A 220 0.33 16.62 -7.94
N GLU A 221 1.40 17.38 -8.15
CA GLU A 221 2.76 16.87 -8.37
C GLU A 221 3.18 15.82 -7.33
N LYS A 222 2.90 16.06 -6.04
CA LYS A 222 3.18 15.10 -4.97
C LYS A 222 2.48 13.74 -5.11
N VAL A 223 1.31 13.69 -5.73
CA VAL A 223 0.61 12.42 -6.02
C VAL A 223 1.35 11.67 -7.11
N THR A 224 1.78 12.38 -8.16
CA THR A 224 2.59 11.81 -9.23
C THR A 224 3.93 11.30 -8.71
N ASP A 225 4.62 12.09 -7.86
CA ASP A 225 5.83 11.68 -7.15
C ASP A 225 5.65 10.34 -6.43
N MET A 226 4.57 10.22 -5.65
CA MET A 226 4.28 9.01 -4.88
C MET A 226 3.98 7.82 -5.78
N VAL A 227 3.26 8.00 -6.89
CA VAL A 227 3.03 6.92 -7.84
C VAL A 227 4.34 6.51 -8.53
N CYS A 228 5.20 7.45 -8.91
CA CYS A 228 6.53 7.14 -9.45
C CYS A 228 7.37 6.32 -8.45
N VAL A 229 7.40 6.73 -7.18
CA VAL A 229 8.05 5.96 -6.11
C VAL A 229 7.48 4.55 -6.00
N LEU A 230 6.16 4.40 -6.05
CA LEU A 230 5.49 3.09 -6.03
C LEU A 230 5.87 2.23 -7.23
N LYS A 231 5.89 2.79 -8.45
CA LYS A 231 6.26 2.07 -9.67
C LYS A 231 7.70 1.54 -9.62
N VAL A 232 8.65 2.40 -9.21
CA VAL A 232 10.04 2.00 -9.03
C VAL A 232 10.17 0.92 -7.95
N ALA A 233 9.50 1.08 -6.82
CA ALA A 233 9.54 0.11 -5.73
C ALA A 233 8.99 -1.25 -6.14
N ARG A 234 7.88 -1.30 -6.87
CA ARG A 234 7.31 -2.54 -7.39
C ARG A 234 8.27 -3.23 -8.35
N GLN A 235 8.91 -2.48 -9.25
CA GLN A 235 9.91 -3.01 -10.17
C GLN A 235 11.13 -3.60 -9.43
N VAL A 236 11.59 -2.97 -8.34
CA VAL A 236 12.65 -3.51 -7.48
C VAL A 236 12.22 -4.84 -6.84
N VAL A 237 11.05 -4.87 -6.20
CA VAL A 237 10.53 -6.07 -5.52
C VAL A 237 10.33 -7.21 -6.51
N MET A 238 9.86 -6.95 -7.73
CA MET A 238 9.73 -7.97 -8.77
C MET A 238 11.05 -8.59 -9.16
N ARG A 239 12.13 -7.81 -9.28
CA ARG A 239 13.46 -8.33 -9.61
C ARG A 239 14.07 -9.20 -8.53
N THR A 240 13.65 -9.01 -7.29
CA THR A 240 14.12 -9.79 -6.13
C THR A 240 13.24 -11.00 -5.82
N SER A 241 12.04 -11.07 -6.39
CA SER A 241 11.08 -12.15 -6.14
C SER A 241 11.11 -13.18 -7.25
N GLU A 242 11.26 -14.46 -6.89
CA GLU A 242 11.16 -15.58 -7.83
C GLU A 242 9.71 -15.88 -8.27
N THR A 243 8.71 -15.30 -7.60
CA THR A 243 7.30 -15.67 -7.72
C THR A 243 6.43 -14.61 -8.40
N LEU A 244 6.92 -13.39 -8.55
CA LEU A 244 6.16 -12.30 -9.18
C LEU A 244 6.33 -12.30 -10.68
N VAL A 245 5.21 -12.20 -11.39
CA VAL A 245 5.19 -12.10 -12.86
C VAL A 245 5.44 -10.65 -13.25
N THR A 246 6.10 -10.46 -14.40
CA THR A 246 6.43 -9.15 -14.98
C THR A 246 5.22 -8.23 -15.02
N GLU A 247 5.36 -7.03 -14.49
CA GLU A 247 4.36 -5.98 -14.69
C GLU A 247 4.47 -5.43 -16.11
N HIS A 248 3.48 -5.71 -16.93
CA HIS A 248 3.37 -5.10 -18.26
C HIS A 248 3.27 -3.57 -18.20
N ASP A 249 2.84 -3.05 -17.06
CA ASP A 249 2.71 -1.64 -16.79
C ASP A 249 4.07 -0.91 -16.79
N TRP A 250 5.14 -1.54 -16.28
CA TRP A 250 6.47 -0.91 -16.23
C TRP A 250 7.00 -0.50 -17.60
N GLU A 251 6.86 -1.35 -18.61
CA GLU A 251 7.31 -1.03 -19.97
C GLU A 251 6.63 0.22 -20.54
N LYS A 252 5.40 0.52 -20.09
CA LYS A 252 4.62 1.67 -20.55
C LYS A 252 4.95 2.94 -19.79
N VAL A 253 5.39 2.83 -18.53
CA VAL A 253 5.54 3.98 -17.63
C VAL A 253 6.98 4.32 -17.28
N ALA A 254 7.96 3.46 -17.61
CA ALA A 254 9.36 3.68 -17.25
C ALA A 254 9.91 5.03 -17.75
N GLU A 255 9.66 5.36 -19.02
CA GLU A 255 10.07 6.64 -19.62
C GLU A 255 9.39 7.85 -18.94
N PRO A 256 8.04 7.92 -18.82
CA PRO A 256 7.38 9.00 -18.07
C PRO A 256 7.82 9.11 -16.62
N VAL A 257 8.07 7.99 -15.92
CA VAL A 257 8.60 7.98 -14.55
C VAL A 257 10.00 8.58 -14.50
N ALA A 258 10.89 8.21 -15.42
CA ALA A 258 12.22 8.79 -15.50
C ALA A 258 12.17 10.29 -15.73
N GLU A 259 11.38 10.75 -16.70
CA GLU A 259 11.20 12.18 -17.01
C GLU A 259 10.68 12.94 -15.78
N HIS A 260 9.64 12.45 -15.11
CA HIS A 260 9.05 13.10 -13.94
C HIS A 260 10.02 13.20 -12.77
N LEU A 261 10.80 12.15 -12.52
CA LEU A 261 11.83 12.11 -11.47
C LEU A 261 13.14 12.81 -11.87
N HIS A 262 13.19 13.44 -13.03
CA HIS A 262 14.40 14.10 -13.59
C HIS A 262 15.62 13.16 -13.70
N LEU A 263 15.36 11.90 -14.02
CA LEU A 263 16.36 10.85 -14.24
C LEU A 263 16.48 10.54 -15.73
N THR A 264 17.66 10.07 -16.14
CA THR A 264 17.78 9.37 -17.43
C THR A 264 17.32 7.92 -17.26
N GLU A 265 16.95 7.24 -18.36
CA GLU A 265 16.61 5.81 -18.33
C GLU A 265 17.71 4.97 -17.68
N ASP A 266 18.99 5.25 -18.01
CA ASP A 266 20.13 4.57 -17.40
C ASP A 266 20.22 4.80 -15.88
N SER A 267 19.92 6.03 -15.42
CA SER A 267 19.93 6.36 -13.99
C SER A 267 18.78 5.70 -13.25
N LEU A 268 17.61 5.61 -13.88
CA LEU A 268 16.45 4.91 -13.33
C LEU A 268 16.75 3.41 -13.21
N GLU A 269 17.33 2.80 -14.23
CA GLU A 269 17.75 1.40 -14.22
C GLU A 269 18.80 1.12 -13.13
N GLN A 270 19.82 1.98 -12.99
CA GLN A 270 20.81 1.89 -11.92
C GLN A 270 20.17 2.02 -10.52
N LEU A 271 19.17 2.89 -10.36
CA LEU A 271 18.42 3.02 -9.11
C LEU A 271 17.73 1.69 -8.76
N VAL A 272 17.01 1.10 -9.72
CA VAL A 272 16.33 -0.19 -9.53
C VAL A 272 17.33 -1.30 -9.19
N GLU A 273 18.42 -1.44 -9.94
CA GLU A 273 19.46 -2.44 -9.70
C GLU A 273 20.13 -2.26 -8.33
N SER A 274 20.46 -1.02 -7.95
CA SER A 274 21.14 -0.75 -6.68
C SER A 274 20.29 -1.12 -5.48
N LEU A 275 18.96 -0.96 -5.58
CA LEU A 275 18.03 -1.31 -4.52
C LEU A 275 17.71 -2.80 -4.51
N ALA A 276 17.66 -3.46 -5.67
CA ALA A 276 17.44 -4.90 -5.78
C ALA A 276 18.62 -5.74 -5.23
N ASN A 277 19.82 -5.17 -5.19
CA ASN A 277 21.03 -5.85 -4.70
C ASN A 277 21.33 -5.60 -3.20
N ARG A 278 20.45 -4.94 -2.47
CA ARG A 278 20.56 -4.67 -1.01
C ARG A 278 19.88 -5.75 -0.17
#